data_9f362adb32ee9928c3a49a7d42d6e262
#
_entry.id   9f362adb32ee9928c3a49a7d42d6e262
#
_cell.length_a   1.000
_cell.length_b   1.000
_cell.length_c   1.000
_cell.angle_alpha   90.00
_cell.angle_beta   90.00
_cell.angle_gamma   90.00
#
_symmetry.space_group_name_H-M   'P 1'
#
loop_
_entity.id
_entity.type
_entity.pdbx_description
1 polymer ?
#
loop_
_entity_poly.entity_id
_entity_poly.type
_entity_poly.pdbx_seq_one_letter_code
_entity_poly.pdbx_strand_id
1 'polypeptide(L)'
;MKELLTPEALLTNFKDVRALTRKVIEAFPDKDLFEFSIANLRPFSEMVEEFLMITNYIFRETLHEKHTPFYTEGEFPTTKEGVLALWDKVTEIIEREWKEIVDYTQSLTIYQMTFTFAQWILYAIENESHHRGQGYTYLRALHIDPPFFWSRESFQ
;
A
#
# COMPACT_ATOMS: atom_id res chain seq x y z
N MET A 1 20.68 -10.47 21.63
CA MET A 1 20.69 -9.34 20.67
C MET A 1 19.42 -8.54 20.88
N LYS A 2 19.48 -7.20 20.91
CA LYS A 2 18.25 -6.40 20.89
C LYS A 2 17.64 -6.53 19.49
N GLU A 3 16.35 -6.80 19.43
CA GLU A 3 15.58 -6.80 18.20
C GLU A 3 15.70 -5.42 17.51
N LEU A 4 16.09 -5.41 16.24
CA LEU A 4 16.27 -4.15 15.51
C LEU A 4 14.93 -3.54 15.05
N LEU A 5 13.94 -4.41 14.82
CA LEU A 5 12.59 -4.01 14.38
C LEU A 5 11.58 -5.00 14.98
N THR A 6 10.66 -4.48 15.80
CA THR A 6 9.59 -5.32 16.34
C THR A 6 8.41 -5.42 15.35
N PRO A 7 7.58 -6.46 15.46
CA PRO A 7 6.35 -6.57 14.64
C PRO A 7 5.45 -5.34 14.74
N GLU A 8 5.32 -4.75 15.93
CA GLU A 8 4.50 -3.55 16.16
C GLU A 8 5.10 -2.32 15.46
N ALA A 9 6.43 -2.16 15.52
CA ALA A 9 7.11 -1.06 14.84
C ALA A 9 7.01 -1.19 13.32
N LEU A 10 7.08 -2.43 12.80
CA LEU A 10 6.89 -2.70 11.36
C LEU A 10 5.46 -2.39 10.92
N LEU A 11 4.45 -2.82 11.68
CA LEU A 11 3.04 -2.49 11.41
C LEU A 11 2.81 -0.98 11.43
N THR A 12 3.32 -0.30 12.45
CA THR A 12 3.21 1.17 12.57
C THR A 12 3.79 1.86 11.35
N ASN A 13 5.00 1.48 10.92
CA ASN A 13 5.61 2.06 9.73
C ASN A 13 4.81 1.78 8.45
N PHE A 14 4.28 0.56 8.31
CA PHE A 14 3.44 0.20 7.17
C PHE A 14 2.15 1.02 7.13
N LYS A 15 1.48 1.19 8.27
CA LYS A 15 0.28 2.02 8.39
C LYS A 15 0.54 3.50 8.07
N ASP A 16 1.64 4.06 8.56
CA ASP A 16 2.04 5.44 8.25
C ASP A 16 2.26 5.67 6.75
N VAL A 17 2.90 4.72 6.09
CA VAL A 17 3.10 4.76 4.63
C VAL A 17 1.76 4.74 3.92
N ARG A 18 0.85 3.85 4.32
CA ARG A 18 -0.51 3.75 3.76
C ARG A 18 -1.35 5.00 4.01
N ALA A 19 -1.28 5.57 5.21
CA ALA A 19 -1.99 6.81 5.53
C ALA A 19 -1.52 7.98 4.65
N LEU A 20 -0.23 8.07 4.37
CA LEU A 20 0.32 9.08 3.47
C LEU A 20 -0.11 8.85 2.01
N THR A 21 -0.13 7.60 1.54
CA THR A 21 -0.63 7.26 0.21
C THR A 21 -2.11 7.59 0.07
N ARG A 22 -2.92 7.33 1.09
CA ARG A 22 -4.33 7.74 1.13
C ARG A 22 -4.51 9.24 0.89
N LYS A 23 -3.71 10.07 1.56
CA LYS A 23 -3.73 11.53 1.36
C LYS A 23 -3.35 11.92 -0.09
N VAL A 24 -2.47 11.17 -0.73
CA VAL A 24 -2.12 11.39 -2.15
C VAL A 24 -3.29 11.03 -3.06
N ILE A 25 -3.94 9.89 -2.85
CA ILE A 25 -5.15 9.49 -3.60
C ILE A 25 -6.22 10.59 -3.47
N GLU A 26 -6.47 11.07 -2.25
CA GLU A 26 -7.46 12.10 -1.96
C GLU A 26 -7.16 13.43 -2.66
N ALA A 27 -5.88 13.79 -2.79
CA ALA A 27 -5.44 15.03 -3.43
C ALA A 27 -5.63 15.06 -4.95
N PHE A 28 -5.70 13.89 -5.62
CA PHE A 28 -5.96 13.86 -7.06
C PHE A 28 -7.38 14.34 -7.39
N PRO A 29 -7.58 15.12 -8.48
CA PRO A 29 -8.90 15.26 -9.09
C PRO A 29 -9.43 13.88 -9.54
N ASP A 30 -10.76 13.69 -9.48
CA ASP A 30 -11.38 12.38 -9.73
C ASP A 30 -10.97 11.79 -11.08
N LYS A 31 -11.02 12.59 -12.14
CA LYS A 31 -10.63 12.16 -13.48
C LYS A 31 -9.13 11.85 -13.58
N ASP A 32 -8.29 12.72 -13.03
CA ASP A 32 -6.85 12.66 -13.20
C ASP A 32 -6.22 11.49 -12.43
N LEU A 33 -6.88 10.99 -11.38
CA LEU A 33 -6.49 9.76 -10.70
C LEU A 33 -6.40 8.55 -11.65
N PHE A 34 -7.31 8.50 -12.65
CA PHE A 34 -7.46 7.37 -13.56
C PHE A 34 -6.88 7.61 -14.95
N GLU A 35 -6.71 8.87 -15.36
CA GLU A 35 -6.36 9.18 -16.74
C GLU A 35 -5.02 9.95 -16.88
N PHE A 36 -4.57 10.66 -15.84
CA PHE A 36 -3.36 11.47 -15.94
C PHE A 36 -2.10 10.61 -15.78
N SER A 37 -1.18 10.80 -16.72
CA SER A 37 0.16 10.20 -16.67
C SER A 37 1.18 11.11 -17.36
N ILE A 38 2.46 10.89 -17.05
CA ILE A 38 3.59 11.60 -17.66
C ILE A 38 4.41 10.61 -18.48
N ALA A 39 4.77 10.99 -19.69
CA ALA A 39 5.49 10.14 -20.64
C ALA A 39 4.73 8.82 -20.89
N ASN A 40 5.37 7.67 -20.75
CA ASN A 40 4.78 6.34 -20.94
C ASN A 40 4.50 5.64 -19.60
N LEU A 41 4.34 6.41 -18.51
CA LEU A 41 3.97 5.85 -17.21
C LEU A 41 2.46 5.61 -17.17
N ARG A 42 2.02 4.77 -16.25
CA ARG A 42 0.60 4.47 -16.02
C ARG A 42 -0.04 5.48 -15.06
N PRO A 43 -1.38 5.64 -15.07
CA PRO A 43 -2.10 6.45 -14.11
C PRO A 43 -1.86 6.02 -12.66
N PHE A 44 -2.05 6.94 -11.70
CA PHE A 44 -1.77 6.64 -10.31
C PHE A 44 -2.74 5.59 -9.72
N SER A 45 -3.98 5.51 -10.22
CA SER A 45 -4.93 4.45 -9.84
C SER A 45 -4.40 3.04 -10.08
N GLU A 46 -3.70 2.81 -11.20
CA GLU A 46 -3.11 1.50 -11.51
C GLU A 46 -1.92 1.16 -10.58
N MET A 47 -1.19 2.19 -10.10
CA MET A 47 -0.16 2.00 -9.08
C MET A 47 -0.79 1.65 -7.73
N VAL A 48 -1.92 2.28 -7.38
CA VAL A 48 -2.68 1.96 -6.17
C VAL A 48 -3.22 0.53 -6.20
N GLU A 49 -3.73 0.08 -7.34
CA GLU A 49 -4.16 -1.31 -7.52
C GLU A 49 -3.01 -2.28 -7.29
N GLU A 50 -1.81 -2.00 -7.83
CA GLU A 50 -0.62 -2.82 -7.60
C GLU A 50 -0.25 -2.92 -6.11
N PHE A 51 -0.34 -1.82 -5.33
CA PHE A 51 -0.07 -1.87 -3.89
C PHE A 51 -1.02 -2.83 -3.18
N LEU A 52 -2.28 -2.81 -3.55
CA LEU A 52 -3.29 -3.71 -2.99
C LEU A 52 -3.04 -5.15 -3.41
N MET A 53 -2.68 -5.40 -4.67
CA MET A 53 -2.35 -6.74 -5.17
C MET A 53 -1.14 -7.34 -4.44
N ILE A 54 -0.03 -6.61 -4.35
CA ILE A 54 1.18 -7.07 -3.66
C ILE A 54 0.86 -7.41 -2.21
N THR A 55 0.18 -6.52 -1.51
CA THR A 55 -0.19 -6.73 -0.11
C THR A 55 -1.13 -7.92 0.05
N ASN A 56 -2.12 -8.08 -0.85
CA ASN A 56 -3.03 -9.23 -0.85
C ASN A 56 -2.28 -10.56 -1.01
N TYR A 57 -1.30 -10.64 -1.92
CA TYR A 57 -0.49 -11.84 -2.11
C TYR A 57 0.35 -12.16 -0.86
N ILE A 58 0.95 -11.16 -0.22
CA ILE A 58 1.75 -11.35 1.00
C ILE A 58 0.88 -11.96 2.11
N PHE A 59 -0.28 -11.40 2.37
CA PHE A 59 -1.18 -11.88 3.42
C PHE A 59 -1.79 -13.25 3.08
N ARG A 60 -2.18 -13.47 1.83
CA ARG A 60 -2.70 -14.77 1.37
C ARG A 60 -1.68 -15.89 1.53
N GLU A 61 -0.44 -15.69 1.11
CA GLU A 61 0.61 -16.69 1.23
C GLU A 61 1.06 -16.91 2.68
N THR A 62 0.82 -15.94 3.57
CA THR A 62 1.14 -16.08 5.00
C THR A 62 0.03 -16.79 5.77
N LEU A 63 -1.22 -16.42 5.53
CA LEU A 63 -2.37 -16.82 6.36
C LEU A 63 -3.25 -17.89 5.71
N HIS A 64 -3.07 -18.13 4.39
CA HIS A 64 -3.86 -19.10 3.61
C HIS A 64 -5.37 -18.88 3.77
N GLU A 65 -6.11 -19.88 4.23
CA GLU A 65 -7.57 -19.84 4.38
C GLU A 65 -8.07 -18.80 5.41
N LYS A 66 -7.19 -18.30 6.31
CA LYS A 66 -7.55 -17.24 7.26
C LYS A 66 -7.54 -15.84 6.64
N HIS A 67 -6.94 -15.70 5.46
CA HIS A 67 -6.89 -14.42 4.76
C HIS A 67 -8.26 -14.05 4.17
N THR A 68 -8.67 -12.81 4.36
CA THR A 68 -9.82 -12.22 3.66
C THR A 68 -9.34 -11.52 2.40
N PRO A 69 -9.69 -11.97 1.17
CA PRO A 69 -9.26 -11.30 -0.05
C PRO A 69 -9.63 -9.81 -0.02
N PHE A 70 -8.70 -8.96 -0.43
CA PHE A 70 -8.90 -7.52 -0.38
C PHE A 70 -9.95 -7.05 -1.39
N TYR A 71 -9.90 -7.60 -2.59
CA TYR A 71 -10.89 -7.38 -3.66
C TYR A 71 -10.75 -8.50 -4.69
N THR A 72 -11.70 -8.60 -5.60
CA THR A 72 -11.63 -9.52 -6.75
C THR A 72 -10.83 -8.87 -7.87
N GLU A 73 -9.89 -9.59 -8.46
CA GLU A 73 -9.13 -9.12 -9.62
C GLU A 73 -10.09 -8.71 -10.77
N GLY A 74 -9.87 -7.54 -11.35
CA GLY A 74 -10.74 -6.95 -12.37
C GLY A 74 -11.94 -6.15 -11.83
N GLU A 75 -12.13 -6.10 -10.50
CA GLU A 75 -13.19 -5.31 -9.85
C GLU A 75 -12.63 -4.07 -9.10
N PHE A 76 -11.48 -3.55 -9.56
CA PHE A 76 -10.93 -2.33 -8.98
C PHE A 76 -11.89 -1.15 -9.20
N PRO A 77 -12.16 -0.32 -8.16
CA PRO A 77 -13.10 0.77 -8.28
C PRO A 77 -12.73 1.79 -9.35
N THR A 78 -13.72 2.30 -10.08
CA THR A 78 -13.57 3.29 -11.15
C THR A 78 -13.85 4.72 -10.70
N THR A 79 -14.07 4.93 -9.39
CA THR A 79 -14.27 6.26 -8.79
C THR A 79 -13.28 6.46 -7.64
N LYS A 80 -12.84 7.70 -7.43
CA LYS A 80 -11.93 8.03 -6.32
C LYS A 80 -12.53 7.66 -4.96
N GLU A 81 -13.81 7.92 -4.76
CA GLU A 81 -14.52 7.53 -3.54
C GLU A 81 -14.46 6.02 -3.31
N GLY A 82 -14.69 5.22 -4.35
CA GLY A 82 -14.58 3.76 -4.29
C GLY A 82 -13.16 3.30 -3.97
N VAL A 83 -12.13 3.93 -4.58
CA VAL A 83 -10.72 3.63 -4.28
C VAL A 83 -10.38 3.95 -2.83
N LEU A 84 -10.80 5.09 -2.30
CA LEU A 84 -10.59 5.47 -0.91
C LEU A 84 -11.31 4.51 0.06
N ALA A 85 -12.56 4.15 -0.23
CA ALA A 85 -13.30 3.19 0.59
C ALA A 85 -12.64 1.80 0.60
N LEU A 86 -12.15 1.32 -0.56
CA LEU A 86 -11.40 0.06 -0.65
C LEU A 86 -10.07 0.16 0.12
N TRP A 87 -9.35 1.27 0.00
CA TRP A 87 -8.09 1.51 0.69
C TRP A 87 -8.25 1.44 2.21
N ASP A 88 -9.28 2.10 2.74
CA ASP A 88 -9.61 2.12 4.16
C ASP A 88 -9.99 0.72 4.64
N LYS A 89 -10.89 0.02 3.93
CA LYS A 89 -11.26 -1.37 4.20
C LYS A 89 -10.05 -2.30 4.26
N VAL A 90 -9.14 -2.19 3.30
CA VAL A 90 -7.92 -3.01 3.25
C VAL A 90 -7.02 -2.72 4.44
N THR A 91 -6.90 -1.46 4.86
CA THR A 91 -6.13 -1.09 6.06
C THR A 91 -6.70 -1.75 7.32
N GLU A 92 -8.02 -1.79 7.48
CA GLU A 92 -8.69 -2.50 8.58
C GLU A 92 -8.45 -4.01 8.54
N ILE A 93 -8.48 -4.61 7.33
CA ILE A 93 -8.17 -6.04 7.16
C ILE A 93 -6.73 -6.33 7.58
N ILE A 94 -5.77 -5.52 7.14
CA ILE A 94 -4.36 -5.65 7.50
C ILE A 94 -4.18 -5.61 9.02
N GLU A 95 -4.78 -4.64 9.71
CA GLU A 95 -4.70 -4.51 11.17
C GLU A 95 -5.28 -5.72 11.90
N ARG A 96 -6.38 -6.26 11.40
CA ARG A 96 -7.00 -7.46 11.97
C ARG A 96 -6.13 -8.69 11.76
N GLU A 97 -5.69 -8.91 10.52
CA GLU A 97 -4.96 -10.11 10.12
C GLU A 97 -3.52 -10.11 10.59
N TRP A 98 -2.92 -8.92 10.85
CA TRP A 98 -1.59 -8.84 11.46
C TRP A 98 -1.49 -9.60 12.79
N LYS A 99 -2.57 -9.65 13.56
CA LYS A 99 -2.64 -10.34 14.85
C LYS A 99 -2.64 -11.86 14.72
N GLU A 100 -2.96 -12.38 13.54
CA GLU A 100 -2.95 -13.82 13.24
C GLU A 100 -1.57 -14.33 12.79
N ILE A 101 -0.63 -13.43 12.52
CA ILE A 101 0.71 -13.78 12.06
C ILE A 101 1.55 -14.19 13.28
N VAL A 102 1.97 -15.45 13.30
CA VAL A 102 2.72 -16.04 14.42
C VAL A 102 4.23 -16.11 14.16
N ASP A 103 4.67 -16.08 12.91
CA ASP A 103 6.07 -16.15 12.51
C ASP A 103 6.40 -15.13 11.42
N TYR A 104 7.04 -14.04 11.82
CA TYR A 104 7.47 -12.96 10.93
C TYR A 104 8.73 -13.32 10.12
N THR A 105 9.37 -14.44 10.46
CA THR A 105 10.55 -14.99 9.77
C THR A 105 10.18 -16.08 8.76
N GLN A 106 8.89 -16.44 8.67
CA GLN A 106 8.39 -17.41 7.69
C GLN A 106 8.77 -16.96 6.27
N SER A 107 9.40 -17.87 5.53
CA SER A 107 9.78 -17.63 4.13
C SER A 107 8.59 -17.84 3.20
N LEU A 108 8.33 -16.85 2.34
CA LEU A 108 7.27 -16.85 1.35
C LEU A 108 7.88 -16.66 -0.04
N THR A 109 7.41 -17.43 -1.01
CA THR A 109 7.82 -17.27 -2.42
C THR A 109 6.66 -16.63 -3.22
N ILE A 110 6.85 -15.40 -3.64
CA ILE A 110 5.89 -14.63 -4.45
C ILE A 110 6.65 -14.11 -5.67
N TYR A 111 6.09 -14.24 -6.87
CA TYR A 111 6.72 -13.80 -8.14
C TYR A 111 8.16 -14.35 -8.32
N GLN A 112 8.41 -15.60 -7.91
CA GLN A 112 9.73 -16.25 -7.97
C GLN A 112 10.80 -15.63 -7.04
N MET A 113 10.45 -14.69 -6.19
CA MET A 113 11.31 -14.12 -5.15
C MET A 113 10.96 -14.74 -3.79
N THR A 114 11.97 -15.12 -3.03
CA THR A 114 11.79 -15.69 -1.69
C THR A 114 12.32 -14.74 -0.63
N PHE A 115 11.41 -14.24 0.20
CA PHE A 115 11.71 -13.36 1.32
C PHE A 115 10.95 -13.85 2.57
N THR A 116 11.39 -13.40 3.75
CA THR A 116 10.57 -13.57 4.96
C THR A 116 9.34 -12.65 4.90
N PHE A 117 8.31 -12.95 5.70
CA PHE A 117 7.14 -12.05 5.80
C PHE A 117 7.57 -10.60 6.10
N ALA A 118 8.47 -10.42 7.08
CA ALA A 118 8.95 -9.07 7.42
C ALA A 118 9.63 -8.37 6.24
N GLN A 119 10.45 -9.09 5.45
CA GLN A 119 11.09 -8.55 4.26
C GLN A 119 10.06 -8.23 3.15
N TRP A 120 9.01 -9.05 3.00
CA TRP A 120 7.92 -8.75 2.07
C TRP A 120 7.16 -7.49 2.44
N ILE A 121 6.93 -7.24 3.74
CA ILE A 121 6.31 -5.97 4.18
C ILE A 121 7.23 -4.77 3.91
N LEU A 122 8.55 -4.92 4.12
CA LEU A 122 9.51 -3.88 3.74
C LEU A 122 9.50 -3.62 2.23
N TYR A 123 9.42 -4.68 1.41
CA TYR A 123 9.27 -4.55 -0.04
C TYR A 123 7.96 -3.81 -0.41
N ALA A 124 6.83 -4.14 0.23
CA ALA A 124 5.57 -3.43 0.00
C ALA A 124 5.69 -1.94 0.35
N ILE A 125 6.37 -1.59 1.46
CA ILE A 125 6.64 -0.21 1.86
C ILE A 125 7.51 0.51 0.81
N GLU A 126 8.55 -0.14 0.31
CA GLU A 126 9.44 0.40 -0.72
C GLU A 126 8.70 0.63 -2.05
N ASN A 127 7.95 -0.36 -2.52
CA ASN A 127 7.16 -0.28 -3.74
C ASN A 127 6.13 0.85 -3.65
N GLU A 128 5.38 0.91 -2.56
CA GLU A 128 4.41 1.98 -2.33
C GLU A 128 5.08 3.36 -2.26
N SER A 129 6.23 3.47 -1.60
CA SER A 129 6.99 4.72 -1.51
C SER A 129 7.54 5.17 -2.85
N HIS A 130 8.03 4.23 -3.68
CA HIS A 130 8.53 4.50 -5.03
C HIS A 130 7.43 5.08 -5.94
N HIS A 131 6.30 4.41 -6.04
CA HIS A 131 5.20 4.87 -6.90
C HIS A 131 4.44 6.07 -6.31
N ARG A 132 4.36 6.19 -5.00
CA ARG A 132 3.84 7.42 -4.38
C ARG A 132 4.67 8.64 -4.75
N GLY A 133 6.01 8.50 -4.86
CA GLY A 133 6.87 9.56 -5.38
C GLY A 133 6.49 9.99 -6.81
N GLN A 134 6.07 9.05 -7.67
CA GLN A 134 5.51 9.37 -8.99
C GLN A 134 4.19 10.11 -8.87
N GLY A 135 3.29 9.70 -7.95
CA GLY A 135 2.05 10.41 -7.65
C GLY A 135 2.28 11.86 -7.22
N TYR A 136 3.31 12.12 -6.40
CA TYR A 136 3.74 13.48 -6.03
C TYR A 136 4.17 14.31 -7.25
N THR A 137 4.87 13.69 -8.19
CA THR A 137 5.29 14.34 -9.43
C THR A 137 4.07 14.67 -10.31
N TYR A 138 3.09 13.76 -10.39
CA TYR A 138 1.85 13.99 -11.13
C TYR A 138 1.03 15.13 -10.55
N LEU A 139 0.86 15.17 -9.21
CA LEU A 139 0.16 16.28 -8.56
C LEU A 139 0.80 17.63 -8.87
N ARG A 140 2.15 17.72 -8.80
CA ARG A 140 2.87 18.95 -9.16
C ARG A 140 2.70 19.34 -10.62
N ALA A 141 2.69 18.37 -11.54
CA ALA A 141 2.42 18.61 -12.95
C ALA A 141 0.98 19.11 -13.20
N LEU A 142 0.05 18.73 -12.33
CA LEU A 142 -1.33 19.24 -12.29
C LEU A 142 -1.47 20.57 -11.53
N HIS A 143 -0.37 21.17 -11.08
CA HIS A 143 -0.34 22.38 -10.24
C HIS A 143 -1.04 22.21 -8.88
N ILE A 144 -1.02 20.99 -8.33
CA ILE A 144 -1.57 20.65 -7.02
C ILE A 144 -0.40 20.36 -6.06
N ASP A 145 -0.41 21.00 -4.89
CA ASP A 145 0.58 20.72 -3.86
C ASP A 145 0.30 19.35 -3.24
N PRO A 146 1.25 18.39 -3.30
CA PRO A 146 1.07 17.10 -2.65
C PRO A 146 1.15 17.25 -1.12
N PRO A 147 0.60 16.28 -0.35
CA PRO A 147 0.75 16.28 1.10
C PRO A 147 2.22 16.31 1.51
N PHE A 148 2.53 16.91 2.65
CA PHE A 148 3.91 16.91 3.15
C PHE A 148 4.39 15.49 3.41
N PHE A 149 5.58 15.15 2.93
CA PHE A 149 6.17 13.83 3.07
C PHE A 149 6.27 13.33 4.52
N TRP A 150 6.53 14.23 5.47
CA TRP A 150 6.63 13.94 6.92
C TRP A 150 5.29 14.02 7.68
N SER A 151 4.18 14.22 6.99
CA SER A 151 2.83 14.26 7.59
C SER A 151 2.33 12.86 7.95
N ARG A 152 3.04 12.20 8.86
CA ARG A 152 2.76 10.84 9.34
C ARG A 152 1.99 10.87 10.66
N GLU A 153 1.06 9.95 10.85
CA GLU A 153 0.22 9.90 12.04
C GLU A 153 1.01 9.54 13.30
N SER A 154 2.04 8.68 13.18
CA SER A 154 2.89 8.28 14.30
C SER A 154 3.81 9.38 14.82
N PHE A 155 3.89 10.52 14.14
CA PHE A 155 4.72 11.67 14.55
C PHE A 155 3.92 12.79 15.22
N GLN A 156 2.63 12.57 15.52
CA GLN A 156 1.74 13.52 16.18
C GLN A 156 1.67 13.29 17.68
#